data_6f76b1471671d8346e9047ec83fcd314
#
_entry.id   6f76b1471671d8346e9047ec83fcd314
#
_cell.length_a   1.000
_cell.length_b   1.000
_cell.length_c   1.000
_cell.angle_alpha   90.00
_cell.angle_beta   90.00
_cell.angle_gamma   90.00
#
_symmetry.space_group_name_H-M   'P 1'
#
loop_
_entity.id
_entity.type
_entity.pdbx_description
1 polymer ?
#
loop_
_entity_poly.entity_id
_entity_poly.type
_entity_poly.pdbx_seq_one_letter_code
_entity_poly.pdbx_strand_id
1 'polypeptide(L)'
;MGLTNHPKVIEAAVEATRKYGTGMAGSPFLNGTLTIHKDFEARIADYLGKEDAMIYSTGFGVNLGVVSTLTGREDYIILDEQDHASIIEGRRLSFSNYLKYKHNDMASLEAQLRKCDPDKVKLIVTDGVFSMEGDVANLPEIVRLAKQYNATVMVDEAHGIGVFGEGGRGTAFHFGVEKDVDLIMGTFSKSLASLGGFIATDKVITNYLRHHCLLYTSPSPR
;
A
#
# COMPACT_ATOMS: atom_id res chain seq x y z
N MET A 1 -0.53 -18.20 -11.83
CA MET A 1 0.07 -19.01 -10.74
C MET A 1 -0.80 -20.21 -10.36
N GLY A 2 -2.06 -20.26 -10.76
CA GLY A 2 -2.92 -21.44 -10.55
C GLY A 2 -3.30 -21.71 -9.09
N LEU A 3 -3.29 -20.68 -8.23
CA LEU A 3 -3.56 -20.83 -6.80
C LEU A 3 -5.04 -20.96 -6.47
N THR A 4 -5.94 -20.53 -7.33
CA THR A 4 -7.40 -20.51 -7.09
C THR A 4 -7.95 -21.86 -6.66
N ASN A 5 -7.50 -22.95 -7.32
CA ASN A 5 -7.95 -24.31 -7.04
C ASN A 5 -6.83 -25.19 -6.46
N HIS A 6 -5.79 -24.57 -5.88
CA HIS A 6 -4.66 -25.34 -5.36
C HIS A 6 -5.08 -26.09 -4.07
N PRO A 7 -4.93 -27.44 -3.99
CA PRO A 7 -5.46 -28.21 -2.86
C PRO A 7 -4.95 -27.76 -1.49
N LYS A 8 -3.67 -27.42 -1.38
CA LYS A 8 -3.09 -26.93 -0.11
C LYS A 8 -3.68 -25.59 0.33
N VAL A 9 -4.04 -24.70 -0.62
CA VAL A 9 -4.65 -23.41 -0.31
C VAL A 9 -6.07 -23.60 0.19
N ILE A 10 -6.84 -24.49 -0.50
CA ILE A 10 -8.21 -24.86 -0.10
C ILE A 10 -8.22 -25.46 1.30
N GLU A 11 -7.35 -26.45 1.56
CA GLU A 11 -7.32 -27.12 2.87
C GLU A 11 -6.92 -26.14 4.00
N ALA A 12 -5.93 -25.27 3.78
CA ALA A 12 -5.56 -24.26 4.76
C ALA A 12 -6.73 -23.29 5.07
N ALA A 13 -7.54 -22.93 4.07
CA ALA A 13 -8.73 -22.10 4.29
C ALA A 13 -9.81 -22.85 5.10
N VAL A 14 -10.02 -24.14 4.83
CA VAL A 14 -10.95 -25.00 5.57
C VAL A 14 -10.50 -25.14 7.02
N GLU A 15 -9.23 -25.42 7.27
CA GLU A 15 -8.66 -25.53 8.62
C GLU A 15 -8.77 -24.22 9.39
N ALA A 16 -8.45 -23.10 8.74
CA ALA A 16 -8.59 -21.78 9.36
C ALA A 16 -10.06 -21.49 9.72
N THR A 17 -11.00 -21.82 8.84
CA THR A 17 -12.43 -21.65 9.11
C THR A 17 -12.91 -22.50 10.29
N ARG A 18 -12.45 -23.76 10.38
CA ARG A 18 -12.77 -24.63 11.52
C ARG A 18 -12.20 -24.11 12.83
N LYS A 19 -11.00 -23.50 12.81
CA LYS A 19 -10.31 -23.01 14.01
C LYS A 19 -10.80 -21.65 14.46
N TYR A 20 -11.04 -20.72 13.55
CA TYR A 20 -11.29 -19.31 13.86
C TYR A 20 -12.72 -18.84 13.55
N GLY A 21 -13.53 -19.68 12.88
CA GLY A 21 -14.85 -19.30 12.40
C GLY A 21 -14.79 -18.56 11.05
N THR A 22 -15.93 -18.02 10.65
CA THR A 22 -16.09 -17.35 9.34
C THR A 22 -15.72 -15.85 9.35
N GLY A 23 -15.55 -15.26 10.51
CA GLY A 23 -15.21 -13.84 10.67
C GLY A 23 -15.38 -13.36 12.11
N MET A 24 -15.05 -12.10 12.33
CA MET A 24 -15.13 -11.45 13.63
C MET A 24 -16.22 -10.39 13.62
N ALA A 25 -16.99 -10.30 14.73
CA ALA A 25 -18.09 -9.36 14.90
C ALA A 25 -17.65 -7.98 15.43
N GLY A 26 -16.41 -7.57 15.15
CA GLY A 26 -15.89 -6.28 15.59
C GLY A 26 -14.75 -5.78 14.70
N SER A 27 -14.48 -4.48 14.80
CA SER A 27 -13.37 -3.89 14.06
C SER A 27 -12.02 -4.44 14.55
N PRO A 28 -11.00 -4.46 13.68
CA PRO A 28 -9.65 -4.91 14.04
C PRO A 28 -9.07 -4.20 15.26
N PHE A 29 -9.38 -2.93 15.43
CA PHE A 29 -8.89 -2.13 16.56
C PHE A 29 -9.51 -2.52 17.91
N LEU A 30 -10.76 -2.95 17.94
CA LEU A 30 -11.44 -3.30 19.18
C LEU A 30 -11.24 -4.78 19.57
N ASN A 31 -11.83 -5.69 18.80
CA ASN A 31 -11.83 -7.13 19.10
C ASN A 31 -11.78 -8.03 17.84
N GLY A 32 -11.60 -7.44 16.65
CA GLY A 32 -11.56 -8.17 15.38
C GLY A 32 -10.18 -8.71 15.00
N THR A 33 -9.13 -8.45 15.79
CA THR A 33 -7.78 -8.92 15.51
C THR A 33 -7.53 -10.27 16.19
N LEU A 34 -7.27 -11.29 15.39
CA LEU A 34 -6.89 -12.64 15.81
C LEU A 34 -5.38 -12.83 15.71
N THR A 35 -4.86 -13.89 16.36
CA THR A 35 -3.45 -14.29 16.24
C THR A 35 -3.04 -14.54 14.79
N ILE A 36 -3.89 -15.19 13.99
CA ILE A 36 -3.61 -15.43 12.57
C ILE A 36 -3.38 -14.14 11.79
N HIS A 37 -4.06 -13.03 12.12
CA HIS A 37 -3.80 -11.73 11.51
C HIS A 37 -2.41 -11.22 11.87
N LYS A 38 -2.03 -11.30 13.15
CA LYS A 38 -0.72 -10.86 13.63
C LYS A 38 0.43 -11.69 13.05
N ASP A 39 0.27 -12.99 13.01
CA ASP A 39 1.26 -13.90 12.43
C ASP A 39 1.44 -13.61 10.93
N PHE A 40 0.34 -13.29 10.23
CA PHE A 40 0.39 -12.97 8.81
C PHE A 40 0.99 -11.59 8.54
N GLU A 41 0.64 -10.57 9.32
CA GLU A 41 1.28 -9.24 9.27
C GLU A 41 2.80 -9.35 9.47
N ALA A 42 3.25 -10.10 10.47
CA ALA A 42 4.67 -10.31 10.71
C ALA A 42 5.39 -10.99 9.53
N ARG A 43 4.74 -12.00 8.91
CA ARG A 43 5.29 -12.68 7.72
C ARG A 43 5.34 -11.78 6.48
N ILE A 44 4.37 -10.88 6.30
CA ILE A 44 4.39 -9.89 5.20
C ILE A 44 5.54 -8.90 5.43
N ALA A 45 5.70 -8.41 6.64
CA ALA A 45 6.78 -7.49 7.00
C ALA A 45 8.16 -8.11 6.72
N ASP A 46 8.39 -9.35 7.21
CA ASP A 46 9.62 -10.10 6.96
C ASP A 46 9.87 -10.34 5.47
N TYR A 47 8.85 -10.78 4.72
CA TYR A 47 8.94 -11.02 3.28
C TYR A 47 9.35 -9.77 2.49
N LEU A 48 8.90 -8.59 2.90
CA LEU A 48 9.17 -7.31 2.24
C LEU A 48 10.31 -6.52 2.89
N GLY A 49 10.95 -7.07 3.95
CA GLY A 49 12.03 -6.39 4.65
C GLY A 49 11.61 -5.07 5.30
N LYS A 50 10.36 -4.97 5.77
CA LYS A 50 9.82 -3.82 6.49
C LYS A 50 9.65 -4.13 7.98
N GLU A 51 9.55 -3.09 8.82
CA GLU A 51 9.42 -3.27 10.27
C GLU A 51 8.09 -3.85 10.71
N ASP A 52 7.00 -3.49 10.01
CA ASP A 52 5.64 -3.95 10.33
C ASP A 52 4.76 -3.96 9.08
N ALA A 53 3.65 -4.66 9.17
CA ALA A 53 2.61 -4.65 8.15
C ALA A 53 1.22 -4.59 8.79
N MET A 54 0.25 -4.23 7.98
CA MET A 54 -1.14 -4.09 8.40
C MET A 54 -2.07 -4.58 7.29
N ILE A 55 -2.96 -5.52 7.62
CA ILE A 55 -3.90 -6.10 6.65
C ILE A 55 -5.23 -5.35 6.64
N TYR A 56 -5.81 -5.28 5.44
CA TYR A 56 -7.12 -4.70 5.15
C TYR A 56 -8.00 -5.71 4.43
N SER A 57 -9.30 -5.50 4.46
CA SER A 57 -10.28 -6.38 3.82
C SER A 57 -10.19 -6.37 2.29
N THR A 58 -9.69 -5.31 1.68
CA THR A 58 -9.49 -5.18 0.22
C THR A 58 -8.24 -4.36 -0.10
N GLY A 59 -7.62 -4.62 -1.27
CA GLY A 59 -6.55 -3.77 -1.78
C GLY A 59 -7.04 -2.34 -2.06
N PHE A 60 -8.27 -2.19 -2.57
CA PHE A 60 -8.89 -0.88 -2.75
C PHE A 60 -8.95 -0.10 -1.42
N GLY A 61 -9.38 -0.77 -0.33
CA GLY A 61 -9.44 -0.20 1.01
C GLY A 61 -8.07 0.20 1.57
N VAL A 62 -6.98 -0.49 1.20
CA VAL A 62 -5.63 -0.07 1.60
C VAL A 62 -5.34 1.33 1.08
N ASN A 63 -5.47 1.55 -0.23
CA ASN A 63 -5.18 2.85 -0.85
C ASN A 63 -6.08 3.95 -0.29
N LEU A 64 -7.38 3.69 -0.16
CA LEU A 64 -8.29 4.65 0.46
C LEU A 64 -7.84 5.04 1.87
N GLY A 65 -7.57 4.05 2.70
CA GLY A 65 -7.23 4.27 4.11
C GLY A 65 -5.87 4.93 4.29
N VAL A 66 -4.84 4.42 3.63
CA VAL A 66 -3.47 4.90 3.80
C VAL A 66 -3.30 6.31 3.26
N VAL A 67 -3.68 6.54 2.00
CA VAL A 67 -3.50 7.84 1.32
C VAL A 67 -4.27 8.94 2.02
N SER A 68 -5.53 8.68 2.43
CA SER A 68 -6.34 9.69 3.11
C SER A 68 -5.91 9.97 4.54
N THR A 69 -5.20 9.05 5.20
CA THR A 69 -4.83 9.18 6.61
C THR A 69 -3.47 9.83 6.82
N LEU A 70 -2.51 9.60 5.90
CA LEU A 70 -1.12 10.05 6.07
C LEU A 70 -0.89 11.52 5.72
N THR A 71 -1.85 12.19 5.08
CA THR A 71 -1.70 13.58 4.62
C THR A 71 -2.86 14.45 5.10
N GLY A 72 -2.55 15.66 5.52
CA GLY A 72 -3.49 16.67 6.01
C GLY A 72 -3.64 17.86 5.04
N ARG A 73 -4.37 18.91 5.48
CA ARG A 73 -4.75 20.07 4.65
C ARG A 73 -3.56 20.84 4.05
N GLU A 74 -2.44 20.84 4.73
CA GLU A 74 -1.27 21.61 4.31
C GLU A 74 -0.25 20.74 3.54
N ASP A 75 -0.47 19.44 3.53
CA ASP A 75 0.41 18.46 2.90
C ASP A 75 0.11 18.28 1.41
N TYR A 76 0.95 17.51 0.74
CA TYR A 76 0.84 17.26 -0.70
C TYR A 76 0.75 15.77 -1.00
N ILE A 77 -0.15 15.42 -1.91
CA ILE A 77 -0.19 14.11 -2.58
C ILE A 77 0.18 14.32 -4.04
N ILE A 78 1.21 13.61 -4.51
CA ILE A 78 1.73 13.71 -5.88
C ILE A 78 1.51 12.35 -6.56
N LEU A 79 0.71 12.33 -7.62
CA LEU A 79 0.27 11.11 -8.31
C LEU A 79 0.68 11.09 -9.76
N ASP A 80 0.97 9.90 -10.29
CA ASP A 80 1.00 9.66 -11.72
C ASP A 80 -0.40 9.83 -12.31
N GLU A 81 -0.50 10.32 -13.55
CA GLU A 81 -1.81 10.55 -14.18
C GLU A 81 -2.54 9.25 -14.54
N GLN A 82 -1.85 8.12 -14.54
CA GLN A 82 -2.39 6.79 -14.82
C GLN A 82 -2.52 5.88 -13.58
N ASP A 83 -2.26 6.41 -12.40
CA ASP A 83 -2.44 5.66 -11.15
C ASP A 83 -3.85 5.08 -11.03
N HIS A 84 -3.93 3.92 -10.41
CA HIS A 84 -5.16 3.16 -10.23
C HIS A 84 -6.26 3.98 -9.52
N ALA A 85 -7.52 3.74 -9.89
CA ALA A 85 -8.68 4.45 -9.37
C ALA A 85 -8.76 4.48 -7.83
N SER A 86 -8.29 3.43 -7.13
CA SER A 86 -8.28 3.41 -5.66
C SER A 86 -7.34 4.45 -5.05
N ILE A 87 -6.21 4.75 -5.69
CA ILE A 87 -5.28 5.80 -5.28
C ILE A 87 -5.95 7.16 -5.46
N ILE A 88 -6.58 7.37 -6.62
CA ILE A 88 -7.34 8.59 -6.92
C ILE A 88 -8.47 8.81 -5.92
N GLU A 89 -9.22 7.77 -5.55
CA GLU A 89 -10.29 7.87 -4.55
C GLU A 89 -9.72 8.11 -3.14
N GLY A 90 -8.62 7.46 -2.77
CA GLY A 90 -7.91 7.73 -1.51
C GLY A 90 -7.52 9.21 -1.39
N ARG A 91 -6.98 9.77 -2.46
CA ARG A 91 -6.66 11.20 -2.54
C ARG A 91 -7.92 12.09 -2.40
N ARG A 92 -9.06 11.70 -3.01
CA ARG A 92 -10.31 12.47 -2.89
C ARG A 92 -10.84 12.54 -1.46
N LEU A 93 -10.57 11.52 -0.66
CA LEU A 93 -10.93 11.49 0.77
C LEU A 93 -9.95 12.29 1.64
N SER A 94 -8.75 12.58 1.16
CA SER A 94 -7.80 13.46 1.83
C SER A 94 -8.18 14.92 1.58
N PHE A 95 -7.84 15.78 2.54
CA PHE A 95 -7.97 17.24 2.42
C PHE A 95 -6.68 17.90 1.90
N SER A 96 -5.67 17.11 1.53
CA SER A 96 -4.36 17.58 1.11
C SER A 96 -4.37 18.22 -0.29
N ASN A 97 -3.33 19.01 -0.56
CA ASN A 97 -3.08 19.56 -1.88
C ASN A 97 -2.73 18.43 -2.87
N TYR A 98 -3.36 18.45 -4.04
CA TYR A 98 -3.16 17.45 -5.07
C TYR A 98 -2.31 17.99 -6.21
N LEU A 99 -1.26 17.26 -6.55
CA LEU A 99 -0.42 17.52 -7.71
C LEU A 99 -0.37 16.25 -8.57
N LYS A 100 -0.52 16.44 -9.88
CA LYS A 100 -0.47 15.36 -10.86
C LYS A 100 0.72 15.56 -11.80
N TYR A 101 1.48 14.50 -12.05
CA TYR A 101 2.52 14.51 -13.08
C TYR A 101 2.15 13.61 -14.26
N LYS A 102 2.76 13.88 -15.41
CA LYS A 102 2.55 13.10 -16.62
C LYS A 102 3.10 11.70 -16.44
N HIS A 103 2.41 10.72 -17.01
CA HIS A 103 2.75 9.32 -16.84
C HIS A 103 4.24 9.04 -17.10
N ASN A 104 4.87 8.48 -16.05
CA ASN A 104 6.28 8.06 -16.04
C ASN A 104 7.29 9.16 -16.46
N ASP A 105 6.89 10.43 -16.42
CA ASP A 105 7.71 11.61 -16.78
C ASP A 105 8.36 12.22 -15.52
N MET A 106 9.62 11.93 -15.32
CA MET A 106 10.36 12.40 -14.17
C MET A 106 10.62 13.90 -14.13
N ALA A 107 10.71 14.55 -15.30
CA ALA A 107 10.81 16.01 -15.35
C ALA A 107 9.48 16.66 -14.92
N SER A 108 8.35 16.06 -15.31
CA SER A 108 7.03 16.47 -14.83
C SER A 108 6.89 16.25 -13.32
N LEU A 109 7.34 15.11 -12.78
CA LEU A 109 7.34 14.85 -11.33
C LEU A 109 8.18 15.91 -10.58
N GLU A 110 9.39 16.17 -11.04
CA GLU A 110 10.26 17.17 -10.41
C GLU A 110 9.63 18.58 -10.44
N ALA A 111 8.98 18.94 -11.54
CA ALA A 111 8.29 20.22 -11.67
C ALA A 111 7.12 20.36 -10.67
N GLN A 112 6.47 19.25 -10.27
CA GLN A 112 5.45 19.26 -9.22
C GLN A 112 6.09 19.37 -7.83
N LEU A 113 7.15 18.61 -7.57
CA LEU A 113 7.86 18.65 -6.28
C LEU A 113 8.41 20.05 -5.96
N ARG A 114 8.89 20.79 -6.96
CA ARG A 114 9.35 22.19 -6.80
C ARG A 114 8.26 23.17 -6.37
N LYS A 115 6.97 22.84 -6.54
CA LYS A 115 5.84 23.67 -6.10
C LYS A 115 5.48 23.46 -4.65
N CYS A 116 5.94 22.34 -4.05
CA CYS A 116 5.60 21.99 -2.68
C CYS A 116 6.40 22.83 -1.70
N ASP A 117 5.75 23.21 -0.60
CA ASP A 117 6.43 23.79 0.56
C ASP A 117 7.43 22.74 1.11
N PRO A 118 8.71 23.09 1.29
CA PRO A 118 9.74 22.17 1.78
C PRO A 118 9.43 21.61 3.18
N ASP A 119 8.73 22.36 4.02
CA ASP A 119 8.45 22.01 5.41
C ASP A 119 7.19 21.15 5.59
N LYS A 120 6.46 20.86 4.51
CA LYS A 120 5.24 20.05 4.53
C LYS A 120 5.50 18.62 4.06
N VAL A 121 4.63 17.70 4.50
CA VAL A 121 4.67 16.32 4.04
C VAL A 121 4.35 16.26 2.53
N LYS A 122 5.14 15.50 1.81
CA LYS A 122 4.97 15.21 0.38
C LYS A 122 4.90 13.71 0.20
N LEU A 123 3.73 13.19 -0.15
CA LEU A 123 3.51 11.78 -0.42
C LEU A 123 3.43 11.56 -1.93
N ILE A 124 4.43 10.92 -2.50
CA ILE A 124 4.40 10.40 -3.87
C ILE A 124 3.78 9.01 -3.80
N VAL A 125 2.71 8.79 -4.57
CA VAL A 125 2.12 7.46 -4.73
C VAL A 125 2.16 7.08 -6.20
N THR A 126 2.52 5.84 -6.50
CA THR A 126 2.53 5.32 -7.88
C THR A 126 2.26 3.83 -7.91
N ASP A 127 1.60 3.35 -8.96
CA ASP A 127 1.58 1.92 -9.27
C ASP A 127 3.01 1.45 -9.60
N GLY A 128 3.42 0.31 -9.09
CA GLY A 128 4.69 -0.32 -9.48
C GLY A 128 4.63 -0.88 -10.89
N VAL A 129 3.50 -1.54 -11.22
CA VAL A 129 3.14 -1.99 -12.58
C VAL A 129 1.77 -1.43 -12.93
N PHE A 130 1.69 -0.65 -13.98
CA PHE A 130 0.44 -0.07 -14.47
C PHE A 130 -0.38 -1.13 -15.22
N SER A 131 -1.60 -1.39 -14.75
CA SER A 131 -2.37 -2.56 -15.17
C SER A 131 -2.85 -2.53 -16.61
N MET A 132 -3.15 -1.36 -17.14
CA MET A 132 -3.70 -1.20 -18.48
C MET A 132 -2.61 -1.08 -19.54
N GLU A 133 -1.55 -0.38 -19.24
CA GLU A 133 -0.41 -0.09 -20.10
C GLU A 133 0.60 -1.25 -20.09
N GLY A 134 0.72 -1.92 -18.94
CA GLY A 134 1.66 -3.02 -18.73
C GLY A 134 3.10 -2.58 -18.58
N ASP A 135 3.35 -1.29 -18.40
CA ASP A 135 4.68 -0.75 -18.12
C ASP A 135 4.95 -0.65 -16.61
N VAL A 136 6.17 -0.28 -16.27
CA VAL A 136 6.69 -0.26 -14.90
C VAL A 136 7.13 1.16 -14.55
N ALA A 137 6.81 1.59 -13.33
CA ALA A 137 7.24 2.89 -12.83
C ALA A 137 8.78 3.01 -12.80
N ASN A 138 9.30 4.18 -13.14
CA ASN A 138 10.74 4.47 -13.04
C ASN A 138 11.13 4.73 -11.57
N LEU A 139 11.01 3.68 -10.72
CA LEU A 139 11.24 3.79 -9.28
C LEU A 139 12.63 4.33 -8.91
N PRO A 140 13.74 3.98 -9.60
CA PRO A 140 15.05 4.57 -9.28
C PRO A 140 15.05 6.10 -9.33
N GLU A 141 14.45 6.68 -10.35
CA GLU A 141 14.37 8.15 -10.47
C GLU A 141 13.34 8.78 -9.54
N ILE A 142 12.19 8.11 -9.31
CA ILE A 142 11.20 8.55 -8.31
C ILE A 142 11.85 8.63 -6.93
N VAL A 143 12.56 7.61 -6.50
CA VAL A 143 13.27 7.57 -5.22
C VAL A 143 14.37 8.63 -5.15
N ARG A 144 15.12 8.82 -6.22
CA ARG A 144 16.14 9.86 -6.29
C ARG A 144 15.55 11.25 -6.07
N LEU A 145 14.44 11.56 -6.76
CA LEU A 145 13.72 12.82 -6.61
C LEU A 145 13.10 12.94 -5.21
N ALA A 146 12.50 11.86 -4.69
CA ALA A 146 11.94 11.85 -3.35
C ALA A 146 12.98 12.24 -2.29
N LYS A 147 14.17 11.67 -2.35
CA LYS A 147 15.28 12.02 -1.45
C LYS A 147 15.70 13.49 -1.62
N GLN A 148 15.79 13.97 -2.84
CA GLN A 148 16.18 15.35 -3.13
C GLN A 148 15.19 16.38 -2.57
N TYR A 149 13.90 16.07 -2.57
CA TYR A 149 12.82 16.98 -2.15
C TYR A 149 12.21 16.62 -0.78
N ASN A 150 12.82 15.68 -0.04
CA ASN A 150 12.32 15.18 1.24
C ASN A 150 10.84 14.73 1.14
N ALA A 151 10.56 13.86 0.19
CA ALA A 151 9.24 13.27 -0.05
C ALA A 151 9.22 11.79 0.34
N THR A 152 8.08 11.32 0.80
CA THR A 152 7.79 9.91 1.12
C THR A 152 7.29 9.21 -0.13
N VAL A 153 7.71 7.96 -0.35
CA VAL A 153 7.31 7.15 -1.51
C VAL A 153 6.45 5.98 -1.08
N MET A 154 5.26 5.89 -1.64
CA MET A 154 4.38 4.73 -1.56
C MET A 154 4.27 4.08 -2.95
N VAL A 155 4.51 2.76 -3.02
CA VAL A 155 4.35 1.98 -4.25
C VAL A 155 3.20 1.00 -4.09
N ASP A 156 2.25 1.04 -5.02
CA ASP A 156 1.20 0.04 -5.17
C ASP A 156 1.73 -1.14 -6.00
N GLU A 157 2.05 -2.21 -5.31
CA GLU A 157 2.57 -3.47 -5.89
C GLU A 157 1.45 -4.50 -6.19
N ALA A 158 0.21 -4.06 -6.34
CA ALA A 158 -0.90 -4.96 -6.59
C ALA A 158 -0.68 -5.87 -7.81
N HIS A 159 0.03 -5.39 -8.82
CA HIS A 159 0.43 -6.15 -10.01
C HIS A 159 1.88 -6.65 -9.96
N GLY A 160 2.70 -6.17 -9.02
CA GLY A 160 4.09 -6.56 -8.84
C GLY A 160 4.29 -7.79 -7.94
N ILE A 161 3.54 -7.88 -6.83
CA ILE A 161 3.64 -8.98 -5.85
C ILE A 161 3.33 -10.33 -6.51
N GLY A 162 4.26 -11.27 -6.31
CA GLY A 162 4.19 -12.62 -6.89
C GLY A 162 4.65 -12.70 -8.34
N VAL A 163 5.06 -11.59 -8.97
CA VAL A 163 5.43 -11.50 -10.40
C VAL A 163 6.82 -10.88 -10.60
N PHE A 164 7.06 -9.71 -10.03
CA PHE A 164 8.32 -8.96 -10.18
C PHE A 164 9.29 -9.15 -9.01
N GLY A 165 10.56 -8.93 -9.30
CA GLY A 165 11.62 -8.97 -8.32
C GLY A 165 11.99 -10.37 -7.84
N GLU A 166 13.09 -10.46 -7.11
CA GLU A 166 13.55 -11.71 -6.51
C GLU A 166 12.51 -12.24 -5.51
N GLY A 167 12.13 -13.49 -5.67
CA GLY A 167 11.10 -14.12 -4.85
C GLY A 167 9.69 -13.53 -5.03
N GLY A 168 9.45 -12.73 -6.09
CA GLY A 168 8.15 -12.11 -6.34
C GLY A 168 7.80 -10.95 -5.40
N ARG A 169 8.82 -10.27 -4.85
CA ARG A 169 8.64 -9.22 -3.83
C ARG A 169 8.26 -7.84 -4.40
N GLY A 170 8.08 -7.74 -5.71
CA GLY A 170 7.59 -6.52 -6.37
C GLY A 170 8.66 -5.74 -7.13
N THR A 171 8.24 -4.60 -7.68
CA THR A 171 9.07 -3.75 -8.55
C THR A 171 10.16 -3.02 -7.78
N ALA A 172 9.92 -2.64 -6.52
CA ALA A 172 10.94 -2.06 -5.66
C ALA A 172 12.17 -2.99 -5.50
N PHE A 173 11.92 -4.29 -5.32
CA PHE A 173 12.99 -5.31 -5.26
C PHE A 173 13.61 -5.59 -6.64
N HIS A 174 12.83 -5.48 -7.71
CA HIS A 174 13.36 -5.61 -9.07
C HIS A 174 14.43 -4.57 -9.38
N PHE A 175 14.23 -3.35 -8.92
CA PHE A 175 15.17 -2.24 -9.11
C PHE A 175 16.22 -2.09 -8.01
N GLY A 176 16.14 -2.86 -6.92
CA GLY A 176 17.05 -2.76 -5.78
C GLY A 176 16.90 -1.47 -4.97
N VAL A 177 15.69 -0.90 -4.95
CA VAL A 177 15.36 0.34 -4.25
C VAL A 177 14.37 0.14 -3.08
N GLU A 178 14.15 -1.11 -2.66
CA GLU A 178 13.19 -1.48 -1.62
C GLU A 178 13.42 -0.79 -0.27
N LYS A 179 14.66 -0.41 0.02
CA LYS A 179 15.02 0.31 1.24
C LYS A 179 14.64 1.79 1.19
N ASP A 180 14.48 2.30 -0.01
CA ASP A 180 14.22 3.71 -0.29
C ASP A 180 12.73 3.98 -0.61
N VAL A 181 11.93 2.93 -0.72
CA VAL A 181 10.47 2.98 -0.80
C VAL A 181 9.94 2.88 0.63
N ASP A 182 9.21 3.88 1.10
CA ASP A 182 8.76 3.96 2.50
C ASP A 182 7.56 3.06 2.78
N LEU A 183 6.62 2.99 1.84
CA LEU A 183 5.40 2.20 1.96
C LEU A 183 5.22 1.28 0.75
N ILE A 184 5.00 0.00 1.01
CA ILE A 184 4.70 -1.00 -0.01
C ILE A 184 3.26 -1.49 0.22
N MET A 185 2.39 -1.14 -0.71
CA MET A 185 1.02 -1.66 -0.76
C MET A 185 0.97 -2.92 -1.62
N GLY A 186 0.15 -3.88 -1.22
CA GLY A 186 -0.14 -5.05 -2.04
C GLY A 186 -1.56 -5.57 -1.87
N THR A 187 -1.97 -6.45 -2.77
CA THR A 187 -3.28 -7.11 -2.69
C THR A 187 -3.15 -8.62 -2.78
N PHE A 188 -4.08 -9.33 -2.14
CA PHE A 188 -4.17 -10.80 -2.23
C PHE A 188 -5.09 -11.25 -3.37
N SER A 189 -5.83 -10.34 -4.00
CA SER A 189 -6.90 -10.65 -4.95
C SER A 189 -6.44 -10.89 -6.39
N LYS A 190 -5.15 -10.78 -6.66
CA LYS A 190 -4.56 -10.96 -8.01
C LYS A 190 -3.69 -12.23 -8.05
N SER A 191 -2.37 -12.10 -7.97
CA SER A 191 -1.44 -13.24 -8.04
C SER A 191 -1.70 -14.31 -6.96
N LEU A 192 -2.14 -13.89 -5.78
CA LEU A 192 -2.39 -14.79 -4.65
C LEU A 192 -3.80 -15.41 -4.61
N ALA A 193 -4.69 -15.03 -5.55
CA ALA A 193 -6.02 -15.59 -5.74
C ALA A 193 -6.89 -15.64 -4.46
N SER A 194 -6.82 -14.60 -3.60
CA SER A 194 -7.53 -14.53 -2.33
C SER A 194 -8.25 -13.18 -2.19
N LEU A 195 -8.56 -12.76 -0.99
CA LEU A 195 -9.20 -11.48 -0.68
C LEU A 195 -8.34 -10.66 0.28
N GLY A 196 -8.47 -9.34 0.18
CA GLY A 196 -7.77 -8.41 1.07
C GLY A 196 -6.57 -7.73 0.41
N GLY A 197 -5.88 -6.96 1.22
CA GLY A 197 -4.65 -6.28 0.88
C GLY A 197 -3.86 -5.93 2.13
N PHE A 198 -2.72 -5.31 1.95
CA PHE A 198 -1.84 -4.92 3.04
C PHE A 198 -1.07 -3.65 2.71
N ILE A 199 -0.58 -3.01 3.76
CA ILE A 199 0.50 -2.03 3.69
C ILE A 199 1.66 -2.53 4.55
N ALA A 200 2.88 -2.47 4.04
CA ALA A 200 4.12 -2.79 4.76
C ALA A 200 5.00 -1.54 4.81
N THR A 201 5.45 -1.17 6.00
CA THR A 201 6.18 0.09 6.24
C THR A 201 6.82 0.07 7.64
N ASP A 202 7.30 1.21 8.11
CA ASP A 202 7.83 1.39 9.45
C ASP A 202 6.73 1.26 10.51
N LYS A 203 7.11 0.73 11.66
CA LYS A 203 6.20 0.47 12.78
C LYS A 203 5.50 1.72 13.32
N VAL A 204 6.15 2.86 13.26
CA VAL A 204 5.55 4.14 13.67
C VAL A 204 4.37 4.51 12.76
N ILE A 205 4.49 4.26 11.46
CA ILE A 205 3.44 4.54 10.48
C ILE A 205 2.27 3.57 10.64
N THR A 206 2.52 2.27 10.77
CA THR A 206 1.44 1.29 11.01
C THR A 206 0.71 1.58 12.32
N ASN A 207 1.42 1.97 13.37
CA ASN A 207 0.81 2.37 14.62
C ASN A 207 -0.09 3.60 14.45
N TYR A 208 0.36 4.60 13.71
CA TYR A 208 -0.44 5.77 13.38
C TYR A 208 -1.70 5.38 12.59
N LEU A 209 -1.57 4.56 11.56
CA LEU A 209 -2.69 4.07 10.74
C LEU A 209 -3.70 3.28 11.57
N ARG A 210 -3.26 2.42 12.48
CA ARG A 210 -4.15 1.63 13.36
C ARG A 210 -5.07 2.52 14.21
N HIS A 211 -4.62 3.71 14.57
CA HIS A 211 -5.37 4.63 15.45
C HIS A 211 -6.18 5.68 14.68
N HIS A 212 -5.78 6.05 13.48
CA HIS A 212 -6.36 7.18 12.74
C HIS A 212 -7.09 6.78 11.44
N CYS A 213 -6.78 5.62 10.87
CA CYS A 213 -7.44 5.18 9.63
C CYS A 213 -8.85 4.67 9.91
N LEU A 214 -9.86 5.38 9.41
CA LEU A 214 -11.27 5.04 9.61
C LEU A 214 -11.68 3.67 9.01
N LEU A 215 -10.95 3.19 8.00
CA LEU A 215 -11.19 1.87 7.41
C LEU A 215 -10.64 0.72 8.27
N TYR A 216 -9.86 1.04 9.28
CA TYR A 216 -9.34 0.08 10.25
C TYR A 216 -10.00 0.25 11.62
N THR A 217 -10.24 1.50 12.01
CA THR A 217 -10.93 1.84 13.25
C THR A 217 -12.41 2.08 12.96
N SER A 218 -13.29 1.71 13.87
CA SER A 218 -14.68 2.18 13.80
C SER A 218 -14.77 3.52 14.51
N PRO A 219 -15.33 4.56 13.87
CA PRO A 219 -15.66 5.78 14.59
C PRO A 219 -16.65 5.44 15.69
N SER A 220 -16.41 5.93 16.90
CA SER A 220 -17.40 5.77 17.97
C SER A 220 -18.65 6.55 17.60
N PRO A 221 -19.80 5.91 17.49
CA PRO A 221 -21.06 6.65 17.31
C PRO A 221 -21.29 7.51 18.56
N ARG A 222 -21.51 8.79 18.35
CA ARG A 222 -21.87 9.73 19.41
C ARG A 222 -22.99 10.60 19.00
#